data_177f5325884784dc5316077cf34a39b4
#
_entry.id   177f5325884784dc5316077cf34a39b4
#
_cell.length_a   1.000
_cell.length_b   1.000
_cell.length_c   1.000
_cell.angle_alpha   90.00
_cell.angle_beta   90.00
_cell.angle_gamma   90.00
#
_symmetry.space_group_name_H-M   'P 1'
#
loop_
_entity.id
_entity.type
_entity.pdbx_description
1 polymer ?
#
loop_
_entity_poly.entity_id
_entity_poly.type
_entity_poly.pdbx_seq_one_letter_code
_entity_poly.pdbx_strand_id
1 'polypeptide(L)'
;TNMTYESKSFKEHHLTRLPVLERLLLLGWEREQIICPSPNSDDTEWHVPKTPSEATNRESKRSFKGYPVDIALFDDVEFVNDYEHIVAIIECKEPNKNEGISQLKIYLGLEPHARLGIWTNGTEFVRVYKLPSAGDFKVVEGAGLPKPTENFILAGDKRITYSDLQIPSTRELKSAFSSLLGVLTSRDTRSTRREDQLNQMSNILLIKLESDHDGQWDKNESLLFQLSDSPAQTHKSVNNAFADYKRRHP
;
A
#
# COMPACT_ATOMS: atom_id res chain seq x y z
N THR A 1 40.27 -5.43 -1.42
CA THR A 1 39.22 -4.47 -1.01
C THR A 1 37.79 -5.01 -1.23
N ASN A 2 37.60 -6.05 -2.07
CA ASN A 2 36.29 -6.66 -2.35
C ASN A 2 35.79 -7.63 -1.24
N MET A 3 36.71 -8.24 -0.49
CA MET A 3 36.35 -9.21 0.58
C MET A 3 35.52 -8.61 1.74
N THR A 4 35.64 -7.32 2.01
CA THR A 4 34.91 -6.67 3.11
C THR A 4 33.45 -6.38 2.79
N TYR A 5 33.10 -6.17 1.54
CA TYR A 5 31.73 -5.85 1.12
C TYR A 5 30.83 -7.10 1.08
N GLU A 6 31.34 -8.20 0.52
CA GLU A 6 30.62 -9.50 0.49
C GLU A 6 30.38 -10.06 1.89
N SER A 7 31.35 -9.91 2.83
CA SER A 7 31.19 -10.39 4.20
C SER A 7 30.14 -9.61 4.98
N LYS A 8 29.96 -8.32 4.71
CA LYS A 8 28.97 -7.45 5.38
C LYS A 8 27.55 -7.79 4.94
N SER A 9 27.33 -7.88 3.64
CA SER A 9 26.02 -8.26 3.07
C SER A 9 25.58 -9.65 3.54
N PHE A 10 26.50 -10.59 3.63
CA PHE A 10 26.22 -11.94 4.10
C PHE A 10 25.80 -11.98 5.58
N LYS A 11 26.48 -11.24 6.45
CA LYS A 11 26.13 -11.16 7.87
C LYS A 11 24.77 -10.53 8.11
N GLU A 12 24.48 -9.43 7.44
CA GLU A 12 23.19 -8.74 7.54
C GLU A 12 22.06 -9.65 7.07
N HIS A 13 22.26 -10.38 5.98
CA HIS A 13 21.27 -11.33 5.48
C HIS A 13 20.96 -12.42 6.49
N HIS A 14 21.96 -13.09 7.02
CA HIS A 14 21.75 -14.22 7.97
C HIS A 14 21.31 -13.79 9.36
N LEU A 15 21.82 -12.66 9.85
CA LEU A 15 21.55 -12.24 11.24
C LEU A 15 20.28 -11.38 11.36
N THR A 16 19.82 -10.78 10.28
CA THR A 16 18.67 -9.87 10.33
C THR A 16 17.61 -10.20 9.30
N ARG A 17 17.91 -10.25 7.99
CA ARG A 17 16.89 -10.45 6.96
C ARG A 17 16.15 -11.78 7.07
N LEU A 18 16.87 -12.90 7.20
CA LEU A 18 16.24 -14.22 7.32
C LEU A 18 15.36 -14.32 8.57
N PRO A 19 15.81 -13.94 9.77
CA PRO A 19 14.92 -13.89 10.94
C PRO A 19 13.71 -12.99 10.79
N VAL A 20 13.85 -11.86 10.09
CA VAL A 20 12.72 -10.96 9.77
C VAL A 20 11.74 -11.64 8.82
N LEU A 21 12.23 -12.29 7.75
CA LEU A 21 11.41 -13.05 6.83
C LEU A 21 10.62 -14.17 7.55
N GLU A 22 11.28 -14.97 8.38
CA GLU A 22 10.63 -16.02 9.18
C GLU A 22 9.52 -15.46 10.07
N ARG A 23 9.77 -14.31 10.72
CA ARG A 23 8.77 -13.65 11.56
C ARG A 23 7.59 -13.11 10.76
N LEU A 24 7.80 -12.59 9.55
CA LEU A 24 6.72 -12.16 8.66
C LEU A 24 5.81 -13.34 8.29
N LEU A 25 6.39 -14.47 7.93
CA LEU A 25 5.64 -15.70 7.64
C LEU A 25 4.82 -16.17 8.85
N LEU A 26 5.40 -16.13 10.06
CA LEU A 26 4.68 -16.45 11.30
C LEU A 26 3.54 -15.47 11.63
N LEU A 27 3.63 -14.23 11.15
CA LEU A 27 2.58 -13.21 11.30
C LEU A 27 1.45 -13.36 10.28
N GLY A 28 1.56 -14.31 9.34
CA GLY A 28 0.53 -14.64 8.37
C GLY A 28 0.74 -14.04 6.98
N TRP A 29 1.92 -13.46 6.69
CA TRP A 29 2.28 -13.10 5.32
C TRP A 29 2.53 -14.37 4.50
N GLU A 30 2.04 -14.40 3.28
CA GLU A 30 2.37 -15.46 2.32
C GLU A 30 3.75 -15.21 1.73
N ARG A 31 4.51 -16.29 1.45
CA ARG A 31 5.87 -16.15 0.91
C ARG A 31 5.88 -15.38 -0.41
N GLU A 32 4.85 -15.57 -1.18
CA GLU A 32 4.60 -14.94 -2.48
C GLU A 32 4.32 -13.44 -2.38
N GLN A 33 3.90 -12.94 -1.24
CA GLN A 33 3.72 -11.49 -1.00
C GLN A 33 5.03 -10.76 -0.64
N ILE A 34 6.13 -11.49 -0.53
CA ILE A 34 7.38 -10.96 0.02
C ILE A 34 8.51 -11.08 -1.01
N ILE A 35 9.09 -9.94 -1.39
CA ILE A 35 10.38 -9.92 -2.07
C ILE A 35 11.45 -9.74 -1.01
N CYS A 36 12.33 -10.75 -0.88
CA CYS A 36 13.47 -10.76 0.02
C CYS A 36 14.62 -11.49 -0.70
N PRO A 37 15.45 -10.77 -1.44
CA PRO A 37 16.52 -11.39 -2.24
C PRO A 37 17.60 -12.00 -1.34
N SER A 38 18.10 -13.15 -1.74
CA SER A 38 19.24 -13.80 -1.10
C SER A 38 20.55 -13.26 -1.68
N PRO A 39 21.62 -13.10 -0.88
CA PRO A 39 22.94 -12.80 -1.43
C PRO A 39 23.37 -13.92 -2.37
N ASN A 40 23.86 -13.56 -3.53
CA ASN A 40 24.31 -14.51 -4.58
C ASN A 40 23.21 -15.35 -5.26
N SER A 41 21.97 -14.93 -5.19
CA SER A 41 20.88 -15.48 -6.01
C SER A 41 20.54 -14.51 -7.14
N ASP A 42 19.97 -15.07 -8.22
CA ASP A 42 19.33 -14.28 -9.29
C ASP A 42 17.90 -13.84 -8.88
N ASP A 43 17.62 -13.82 -7.57
CA ASP A 43 16.33 -13.43 -7.05
C ASP A 43 16.01 -11.97 -7.39
N THR A 44 14.76 -11.73 -7.70
CA THR A 44 14.29 -10.39 -8.03
C THR A 44 14.45 -9.46 -6.83
N GLU A 45 15.19 -8.37 -7.02
CA GLU A 45 15.30 -7.29 -6.06
C GLU A 45 14.24 -6.24 -6.33
N TRP A 46 13.65 -5.69 -5.27
CA TRP A 46 12.83 -4.51 -5.40
C TRP A 46 13.68 -3.25 -5.35
N HIS A 47 13.47 -2.37 -6.32
CA HIS A 47 14.21 -1.11 -6.43
C HIS A 47 13.27 0.07 -6.30
N VAL A 48 13.60 0.98 -5.40
CA VAL A 48 12.89 2.26 -5.23
C VAL A 48 13.42 3.29 -6.23
N PRO A 49 12.57 4.10 -6.87
CA PRO A 49 13.02 5.18 -7.76
C PRO A 49 14.07 6.10 -7.13
N LYS A 50 15.00 6.63 -7.91
CA LYS A 50 16.01 7.58 -7.42
C LYS A 50 15.52 9.01 -7.39
N THR A 51 14.51 9.32 -8.18
CA THR A 51 13.97 10.67 -8.31
C THR A 51 12.44 10.64 -8.35
N PRO A 52 11.77 11.73 -7.94
CA PRO A 52 10.33 11.85 -8.07
C PRO A 52 9.82 11.71 -9.52
N SER A 53 10.62 12.13 -10.51
CA SER A 53 10.29 11.98 -11.93
C SER A 53 10.28 10.51 -12.35
N GLU A 54 11.22 9.70 -11.89
CA GLU A 54 11.23 8.25 -12.12
C GLU A 54 10.03 7.59 -11.43
N ALA A 55 9.66 8.05 -10.24
CA ALA A 55 8.49 7.56 -9.52
C ALA A 55 7.18 7.82 -10.29
N THR A 56 7.05 8.98 -10.92
CA THR A 56 5.87 9.36 -11.70
C THR A 56 5.77 8.62 -13.03
N ASN A 57 6.93 8.34 -13.66
CA ASN A 57 7.03 7.71 -14.98
C ASN A 57 7.39 6.22 -14.89
N ARG A 58 7.22 5.60 -13.74
CA ARG A 58 7.56 4.21 -13.52
C ARG A 58 6.69 3.30 -14.38
N GLU A 59 7.25 2.83 -15.48
CA GLU A 59 6.64 1.75 -16.25
C GLU A 59 6.77 0.45 -15.46
N SER A 60 5.65 -0.18 -15.18
CA SER A 60 5.62 -1.51 -14.55
C SER A 60 6.53 -2.48 -15.31
N LYS A 61 7.39 -3.21 -14.63
CA LYS A 61 8.14 -4.38 -15.12
C LYS A 61 9.47 -4.15 -15.84
N ARG A 62 9.99 -2.95 -15.98
CA ARG A 62 11.38 -2.81 -16.44
C ARG A 62 12.29 -2.49 -15.28
N SER A 63 13.38 -3.26 -15.16
CA SER A 63 14.44 -3.03 -14.20
C SER A 63 15.03 -1.63 -14.39
N PHE A 64 14.51 -0.65 -13.67
CA PHE A 64 15.23 0.60 -13.55
C PHE A 64 16.28 0.44 -12.44
N LYS A 65 17.43 1.11 -12.60
CA LYS A 65 18.50 1.09 -11.61
C LYS A 65 18.14 2.03 -10.43
N GLY A 66 17.22 1.59 -9.59
CA GLY A 66 16.82 2.27 -8.38
C GLY A 66 17.76 2.01 -7.19
N TYR A 67 17.26 2.33 -5.99
CA TYR A 67 17.86 1.90 -4.74
C TYR A 67 17.29 0.53 -4.36
N PRO A 68 18.12 -0.51 -4.19
CA PRO A 68 17.62 -1.80 -3.72
C PRO A 68 17.13 -1.69 -2.29
N VAL A 69 16.03 -2.37 -1.97
CA VAL A 69 15.52 -2.53 -0.60
C VAL A 69 15.73 -3.96 -0.13
N ASP A 70 15.87 -4.14 1.17
CA ASP A 70 16.15 -5.46 1.74
C ASP A 70 14.95 -6.38 1.66
N ILE A 71 13.74 -5.86 1.98
CA ILE A 71 12.48 -6.60 1.88
C ILE A 71 11.38 -5.65 1.39
N ALA A 72 10.57 -6.11 0.45
CA ALA A 72 9.36 -5.43 0.01
C ALA A 72 8.13 -6.32 0.28
N LEU A 73 7.03 -5.72 0.77
CA LEU A 73 5.78 -6.39 1.09
C LEU A 73 4.67 -5.89 0.16
N PHE A 74 3.87 -6.82 -0.34
CA PHE A 74 2.76 -6.57 -1.26
C PHE A 74 1.43 -7.00 -0.64
N ASP A 75 0.36 -6.30 -0.94
CA ASP A 75 -0.96 -6.57 -0.37
C ASP A 75 -1.67 -7.79 -0.98
N ASP A 76 -1.20 -8.27 -2.13
CA ASP A 76 -1.77 -9.42 -2.81
C ASP A 76 -0.68 -10.29 -3.47
N VAL A 77 -0.88 -11.61 -3.49
CA VAL A 77 0.01 -12.59 -4.13
C VAL A 77 0.01 -12.50 -5.65
N GLU A 78 -1.10 -12.08 -6.24
CA GLU A 78 -1.24 -11.97 -7.69
C GLU A 78 -0.48 -10.77 -8.27
N PHE A 79 -0.19 -9.78 -7.43
CA PHE A 79 0.38 -8.49 -7.84
C PHE A 79 1.78 -8.23 -7.27
N VAL A 80 2.50 -9.26 -6.93
CA VAL A 80 3.91 -9.15 -6.55
C VAL A 80 4.70 -8.60 -7.73
N ASN A 81 5.62 -7.72 -7.46
CA ASN A 81 6.33 -6.89 -8.44
C ASN A 81 5.48 -5.80 -9.12
N ASP A 82 4.24 -5.61 -8.73
CA ASP A 82 3.46 -4.45 -9.15
C ASP A 82 3.65 -3.32 -8.13
N TYR A 83 4.17 -2.19 -8.60
CA TYR A 83 4.46 -1.04 -7.73
C TYR A 83 3.21 -0.40 -7.12
N GLU A 84 2.02 -0.62 -7.70
CA GLU A 84 0.75 -0.14 -7.14
C GLU A 84 0.31 -0.94 -5.92
N HIS A 85 0.84 -2.15 -5.77
CA HIS A 85 0.50 -3.10 -4.72
C HIS A 85 1.53 -3.21 -3.59
N ILE A 86 2.63 -2.43 -3.66
CA ILE A 86 3.59 -2.38 -2.57
C ILE A 86 3.00 -1.62 -1.38
N VAL A 87 3.01 -2.25 -0.21
CA VAL A 87 2.46 -1.67 1.02
C VAL A 87 3.52 -1.25 2.02
N ALA A 88 4.64 -1.97 2.06
CA ALA A 88 5.73 -1.65 2.97
C ALA A 88 7.09 -2.01 2.39
N ILE A 89 8.11 -1.28 2.86
CA ILE A 89 9.53 -1.56 2.62
C ILE A 89 10.25 -1.74 3.96
N ILE A 90 11.18 -2.67 4.02
CA ILE A 90 11.95 -2.95 5.23
C ILE A 90 13.43 -2.77 4.92
N GLU A 91 14.09 -2.00 5.76
CA GLU A 91 15.54 -1.81 5.76
C GLU A 91 16.13 -2.58 6.95
N CYS A 92 16.99 -3.53 6.66
CA CYS A 92 17.66 -4.37 7.65
C CYS A 92 19.09 -3.86 7.87
N LYS A 93 19.56 -3.95 9.08
CA LYS A 93 20.95 -3.63 9.46
C LYS A 93 21.54 -4.74 10.29
N GLU A 94 22.87 -4.82 10.29
CA GLU A 94 23.57 -5.72 11.21
C GLU A 94 23.16 -5.42 12.66
N PRO A 95 23.17 -6.44 13.55
CA PRO A 95 22.97 -6.22 14.99
C PRO A 95 23.91 -5.13 15.54
N ASN A 96 23.39 -4.31 16.44
CA ASN A 96 24.08 -3.15 17.04
C ASN A 96 24.36 -1.97 16.11
N LYS A 97 23.78 -1.92 14.91
CA LYS A 97 23.78 -0.74 14.06
C LYS A 97 22.47 0.03 14.28
N ASN A 98 22.59 1.37 14.40
CA ASN A 98 21.43 2.26 14.64
C ASN A 98 21.25 3.29 13.50
N GLU A 99 22.01 3.12 12.42
CA GLU A 99 21.92 3.97 11.21
C GLU A 99 20.91 3.41 10.20
N GLY A 100 20.35 4.26 9.36
CA GLY A 100 19.52 3.81 8.22
C GLY A 100 18.07 4.32 8.24
N ILE A 101 17.56 4.86 9.35
CA ILE A 101 16.20 5.42 9.42
C ILE A 101 16.05 6.60 8.43
N SER A 102 17.08 7.44 8.30
CA SER A 102 17.05 8.55 7.33
C SER A 102 17.04 8.05 5.89
N GLN A 103 17.78 6.97 5.60
CA GLN A 103 17.77 6.29 4.30
C GLN A 103 16.39 5.69 4.01
N LEU A 104 15.78 5.01 4.98
CA LEU A 104 14.44 4.46 4.86
C LEU A 104 13.38 5.55 4.56
N LYS A 105 13.49 6.72 5.21
CA LYS A 105 12.60 7.87 4.91
C LYS A 105 12.75 8.34 3.47
N ILE A 106 13.98 8.38 2.95
CA ILE A 106 14.22 8.74 1.54
C ILE A 106 13.57 7.71 0.62
N TYR A 107 13.78 6.42 0.87
CA TYR A 107 13.18 5.35 0.07
C TYR A 107 11.66 5.40 0.11
N LEU A 108 11.08 5.53 1.30
CA LEU A 108 9.64 5.63 1.48
C LEU A 108 9.06 6.89 0.80
N GLY A 109 9.79 8.00 0.81
CA GLY A 109 9.39 9.23 0.12
C GLY A 109 9.40 9.09 -1.41
N LEU A 110 10.31 8.29 -1.95
CA LEU A 110 10.46 8.03 -3.39
C LEU A 110 9.57 6.89 -3.90
N GLU A 111 9.08 6.00 -3.02
CA GLU A 111 8.14 4.94 -3.37
C GLU A 111 6.70 5.45 -3.22
N PRO A 112 5.95 5.73 -4.31
CA PRO A 112 4.67 6.42 -4.22
C PRO A 112 3.62 5.66 -3.41
N HIS A 113 3.59 4.34 -3.52
CA HIS A 113 2.51 3.50 -3.01
C HIS A 113 2.79 2.88 -1.65
N ALA A 114 4.06 2.68 -1.28
CA ALA A 114 4.40 2.19 0.05
C ALA A 114 4.03 3.21 1.13
N ARG A 115 3.34 2.76 2.17
CA ARG A 115 2.86 3.59 3.28
C ARG A 115 3.64 3.41 4.56
N LEU A 116 4.31 2.27 4.69
CA LEU A 116 5.06 1.89 5.87
C LEU A 116 6.49 1.56 5.49
N GLY A 117 7.41 2.19 6.18
CA GLY A 117 8.81 1.77 6.24
C GLY A 117 9.09 1.10 7.58
N ILE A 118 9.92 0.08 7.58
CA ILE A 118 10.37 -0.59 8.81
C ILE A 118 11.88 -0.63 8.79
N TRP A 119 12.48 -0.10 9.84
CA TRP A 119 13.90 -0.28 10.10
C TRP A 119 14.09 -1.30 11.20
N THR A 120 15.05 -2.18 11.04
CA THR A 120 15.40 -3.15 12.09
C THR A 120 16.87 -3.58 12.02
N ASN A 121 17.44 -3.83 13.19
CA ASN A 121 18.73 -4.50 13.36
C ASN A 121 18.59 -5.93 13.92
N GLY A 122 17.37 -6.49 13.85
CA GLY A 122 17.03 -7.81 14.36
C GLY A 122 16.53 -7.79 15.81
N THR A 123 16.92 -6.82 16.63
CA THR A 123 16.49 -6.65 18.03
C THR A 123 15.55 -5.47 18.21
N GLU A 124 15.83 -4.38 17.55
CA GLU A 124 15.03 -3.15 17.56
C GLU A 124 14.22 -3.03 16.28
N PHE A 125 13.04 -2.46 16.42
CA PHE A 125 12.14 -2.22 15.32
C PHE A 125 11.61 -0.78 15.39
N VAL A 126 11.73 -0.06 14.28
CA VAL A 126 11.22 1.29 14.14
C VAL A 126 10.31 1.32 12.92
N ARG A 127 9.06 1.74 13.11
CA ARG A 127 8.12 1.98 12.02
C ARG A 127 8.15 3.44 11.60
N VAL A 128 8.18 3.67 10.31
CA VAL A 128 8.12 4.98 9.68
C VAL A 128 6.89 5.00 8.81
N TYR A 129 5.89 5.74 9.23
CA TYR A 129 4.66 5.91 8.46
C TYR A 129 4.76 7.14 7.57
N LYS A 130 4.40 6.98 6.32
CA LYS A 130 4.27 8.09 5.38
C LYS A 130 2.97 8.81 5.65
N LEU A 131 3.05 10.11 5.90
CA LEU A 131 1.88 10.95 6.07
C LEU A 131 1.38 11.50 4.73
N PRO A 132 0.10 11.90 4.61
CA PRO A 132 -0.45 12.48 3.39
C PRO A 132 0.23 13.76 2.94
N SER A 133 0.73 14.54 3.91
CA SER A 133 1.51 15.74 3.61
C SER A 133 2.82 15.33 2.96
N ALA A 134 3.09 15.84 1.77
CA ALA A 134 4.27 15.47 1.02
C ALA A 134 5.56 15.68 1.83
N GLY A 135 6.29 14.59 2.05
CA GLY A 135 7.57 14.60 2.75
C GLY A 135 7.49 14.45 4.28
N ASP A 136 6.31 14.34 4.86
CA ASP A 136 6.14 14.16 6.29
C ASP A 136 6.09 12.67 6.67
N PHE A 137 6.71 12.35 7.81
CA PHE A 137 6.78 10.99 8.34
C PHE A 137 6.52 10.98 9.85
N LYS A 138 5.77 9.98 10.31
CA LYS A 138 5.65 9.66 11.73
C LYS A 138 6.53 8.46 12.06
N VAL A 139 7.41 8.62 13.02
CA VAL A 139 8.30 7.56 13.51
C VAL A 139 7.74 6.98 14.80
N VAL A 140 7.66 5.65 14.89
CA VAL A 140 7.19 4.92 16.05
C VAL A 140 8.23 3.86 16.42
N GLU A 141 8.86 4.02 17.55
CA GLU A 141 9.85 3.07 18.07
C GLU A 141 9.18 1.91 18.83
N GLY A 142 9.81 0.76 18.82
CA GLY A 142 9.35 -0.43 19.57
C GLY A 142 8.13 -1.12 18.95
N ALA A 143 7.61 -0.66 17.82
CA ALA A 143 6.53 -1.32 17.11
C ALA A 143 7.09 -2.50 16.31
N GLY A 144 6.57 -3.70 16.52
CA GLY A 144 7.01 -4.91 15.83
C GLY A 144 6.70 -4.93 14.32
N LEU A 145 6.96 -6.07 13.68
CA LEU A 145 6.63 -6.28 12.27
C LEU A 145 5.10 -6.23 12.04
N PRO A 146 4.66 -5.79 10.86
CA PRO A 146 3.25 -5.65 10.54
C PRO A 146 2.60 -7.01 10.24
N LYS A 147 1.28 -7.10 10.46
CA LYS A 147 0.47 -8.21 9.97
C LYS A 147 -0.12 -7.87 8.60
N PRO A 148 -0.41 -8.86 7.73
CA PRO A 148 -1.01 -8.60 6.42
C PRO A 148 -2.41 -7.96 6.51
N THR A 149 -3.11 -8.18 7.62
CA THR A 149 -4.43 -7.60 7.89
C THR A 149 -4.38 -6.21 8.53
N GLU A 150 -3.18 -5.73 8.87
CA GLU A 150 -2.98 -4.45 9.53
C GLU A 150 -3.21 -3.29 8.54
N ASN A 151 -3.86 -2.24 9.02
CA ASN A 151 -4.00 -1.03 8.24
C ASN A 151 -2.76 -0.15 8.44
N PHE A 152 -2.02 0.09 7.37
CA PHE A 152 -0.79 0.90 7.39
C PHE A 152 -1.05 2.41 7.29
N ILE A 153 -2.30 2.81 7.20
CA ILE A 153 -2.69 4.21 7.22
C ILE A 153 -2.81 4.61 8.68
N LEU A 154 -1.99 5.54 9.13
CA LEU A 154 -2.14 6.09 10.47
C LEU A 154 -3.47 6.83 10.58
N ALA A 155 -4.17 6.59 11.68
CA ALA A 155 -5.28 7.42 12.11
C ALA A 155 -4.75 8.85 12.38
N GLY A 156 -4.80 9.67 11.38
CA GLY A 156 -4.26 11.03 11.30
C GLY A 156 -4.42 11.55 9.88
N ASP A 157 -4.49 10.63 8.92
CA ASP A 157 -5.16 10.90 7.66
C ASP A 157 -6.59 11.25 8.01
N LYS A 158 -7.02 12.38 7.53
CA LYS A 158 -8.39 12.86 7.66
C LYS A 158 -9.30 11.91 6.89
N ARG A 159 -9.48 10.71 7.46
CA ARG A 159 -10.51 9.83 6.94
C ARG A 159 -11.80 10.59 7.05
N ILE A 160 -12.50 10.67 5.95
CA ILE A 160 -13.83 11.22 5.92
C ILE A 160 -14.68 10.36 6.85
N THR A 161 -15.25 10.97 7.86
CA THR A 161 -16.17 10.34 8.79
C THR A 161 -17.61 10.62 8.36
N TYR A 162 -18.55 9.94 8.96
CA TYR A 162 -19.97 10.21 8.68
C TYR A 162 -20.38 11.63 9.06
N SER A 163 -19.69 12.27 10.01
CA SER A 163 -19.92 13.69 10.34
C SER A 163 -19.48 14.66 9.27
N ASP A 164 -18.59 14.24 8.38
CA ASP A 164 -18.08 15.08 7.27
C ASP A 164 -18.96 15.00 6.02
N LEU A 165 -19.95 14.09 6.01
CA LEU A 165 -20.85 13.93 4.87
C LEU A 165 -21.68 15.19 4.66
N GLN A 166 -21.67 15.69 3.43
CA GLN A 166 -22.49 16.82 3.00
C GLN A 166 -23.56 16.33 2.02
N ILE A 167 -24.74 16.93 2.12
CA ILE A 167 -25.80 16.68 1.14
C ILE A 167 -25.45 17.46 -0.14
N PRO A 168 -25.10 16.77 -1.23
CA PRO A 168 -24.73 17.45 -2.46
C PRO A 168 -25.96 18.07 -3.13
N SER A 169 -25.75 19.18 -3.82
CA SER A 169 -26.77 19.75 -4.68
C SER A 169 -27.01 18.85 -5.91
N THR A 170 -28.20 18.96 -6.51
CA THR A 170 -28.53 18.25 -7.76
C THR A 170 -27.52 18.51 -8.89
N ARG A 171 -26.94 19.71 -8.92
CA ARG A 171 -25.93 20.08 -9.92
C ARG A 171 -24.63 19.34 -9.70
N GLU A 172 -24.17 19.24 -8.46
CA GLU A 172 -22.94 18.50 -8.09
C GLU A 172 -23.11 17.02 -8.39
N LEU A 173 -24.25 16.42 -8.04
CA LEU A 173 -24.56 15.04 -8.39
C LEU A 173 -24.51 14.79 -9.89
N LYS A 174 -25.18 15.63 -10.69
CA LYS A 174 -25.15 15.50 -12.16
C LYS A 174 -23.73 15.63 -12.73
N SER A 175 -22.94 16.54 -12.20
CA SER A 175 -21.53 16.71 -12.60
C SER A 175 -20.70 15.47 -12.25
N ALA A 176 -20.85 14.94 -11.03
CA ALA A 176 -20.15 13.73 -10.58
C ALA A 176 -20.51 12.51 -11.44
N PHE A 177 -21.80 12.31 -11.74
CA PHE A 177 -22.24 11.22 -12.64
C PHE A 177 -21.71 11.36 -14.06
N SER A 178 -21.73 12.56 -14.61
CA SER A 178 -21.19 12.80 -15.96
C SER A 178 -19.68 12.52 -16.01
N SER A 179 -18.94 12.93 -14.97
CA SER A 179 -17.50 12.66 -14.86
C SER A 179 -17.21 11.17 -14.71
N LEU A 180 -17.96 10.46 -13.85
CA LEU A 180 -17.81 9.01 -13.66
C LEU A 180 -18.09 8.26 -14.97
N LEU A 181 -19.17 8.60 -15.66
CA LEU A 181 -19.50 8.00 -16.97
C LEU A 181 -18.40 8.29 -18.00
N GLY A 182 -17.87 9.51 -18.02
CA GLY A 182 -16.75 9.88 -18.89
C GLY A 182 -15.49 9.03 -18.62
N VAL A 183 -15.16 8.79 -17.36
CA VAL A 183 -14.02 7.94 -16.98
C VAL A 183 -14.26 6.49 -17.41
N LEU A 184 -15.45 5.93 -17.14
CA LEU A 184 -15.79 4.55 -17.54
C LEU A 184 -15.73 4.38 -19.06
N THR A 185 -16.28 5.33 -19.83
CA THR A 185 -16.27 5.26 -21.30
C THR A 185 -14.88 5.44 -21.91
N SER A 186 -13.99 6.19 -21.27
CA SER A 186 -12.66 6.47 -21.81
C SER A 186 -11.59 5.46 -21.42
N ARG A 187 -11.74 4.80 -20.27
CA ARG A 187 -10.70 3.91 -19.69
C ARG A 187 -11.07 2.43 -19.69
N ASP A 188 -12.35 2.10 -19.69
CA ASP A 188 -12.76 0.70 -19.70
C ASP A 188 -12.76 0.13 -21.11
N THR A 189 -11.64 -0.49 -21.50
CA THR A 189 -11.48 -1.20 -22.77
C THR A 189 -12.13 -2.58 -22.75
N ARG A 190 -12.57 -3.09 -21.59
CA ARG A 190 -13.16 -4.42 -21.43
C ARG A 190 -14.67 -4.41 -21.63
N SER A 191 -15.33 -3.33 -21.22
CA SER A 191 -16.77 -3.16 -21.37
C SER A 191 -17.08 -2.29 -22.58
N THR A 192 -17.42 -2.92 -23.70
CA THR A 192 -17.81 -2.22 -24.94
C THR A 192 -19.28 -1.85 -24.95
N ARG A 193 -20.08 -2.38 -24.02
CA ARG A 193 -21.53 -2.16 -23.96
C ARG A 193 -21.88 -1.09 -22.93
N ARG A 194 -22.66 -0.12 -23.36
CA ARG A 194 -23.15 0.97 -22.50
C ARG A 194 -23.96 0.45 -21.30
N GLU A 195 -24.65 -0.67 -21.47
CA GLU A 195 -25.41 -1.34 -20.41
C GLU A 195 -24.49 -1.85 -19.28
N ASP A 196 -23.34 -2.43 -19.62
CA ASP A 196 -22.38 -2.93 -18.63
C ASP A 196 -21.77 -1.78 -17.82
N GLN A 197 -21.48 -0.66 -18.47
CA GLN A 197 -20.99 0.55 -17.82
C GLN A 197 -22.01 1.15 -16.85
N LEU A 198 -23.29 1.18 -17.26
CA LEU A 198 -24.39 1.63 -16.40
C LEU A 198 -24.59 0.68 -15.21
N ASN A 199 -24.48 -0.62 -15.42
CA ASN A 199 -24.56 -1.62 -14.35
C ASN A 199 -23.42 -1.45 -13.33
N GLN A 200 -22.18 -1.25 -13.79
CA GLN A 200 -21.05 -0.98 -12.90
C GLN A 200 -21.28 0.30 -12.08
N MET A 201 -21.75 1.36 -12.74
CA MET A 201 -22.07 2.62 -12.08
C MET A 201 -23.16 2.44 -11.01
N SER A 202 -24.22 1.71 -11.34
CA SER A 202 -25.31 1.39 -10.41
C SER A 202 -24.82 0.60 -9.20
N ASN A 203 -23.96 -0.39 -9.43
CA ASN A 203 -23.37 -1.18 -8.35
C ASN A 203 -22.52 -0.31 -7.39
N ILE A 204 -21.68 0.58 -7.92
CA ILE A 204 -20.88 1.52 -7.12
C ILE A 204 -21.80 2.42 -6.27
N LEU A 205 -22.88 2.92 -6.86
CA LEU A 205 -23.85 3.77 -6.17
C LEU A 205 -24.59 3.02 -5.06
N LEU A 206 -25.00 1.78 -5.31
CA LEU A 206 -25.68 0.96 -4.31
C LEU A 206 -24.77 0.71 -3.09
N ILE A 207 -23.50 0.36 -3.35
CA ILE A 207 -22.52 0.16 -2.27
C ILE A 207 -22.32 1.47 -1.49
N LYS A 208 -22.20 2.58 -2.20
CA LYS A 208 -22.04 3.90 -1.57
C LYS A 208 -23.22 4.26 -0.69
N LEU A 209 -24.45 4.08 -1.19
CA LEU A 209 -25.67 4.32 -0.43
C LEU A 209 -25.77 3.45 0.82
N GLU A 210 -25.44 2.17 0.68
CA GLU A 210 -25.42 1.23 1.82
C GLU A 210 -24.38 1.64 2.87
N SER A 211 -23.16 1.97 2.41
CA SER A 211 -22.09 2.46 3.28
C SER A 211 -22.50 3.73 4.03
N ASP A 212 -23.12 4.67 3.35
CA ASP A 212 -23.52 5.94 3.96
C ASP A 212 -24.70 5.75 4.94
N HIS A 213 -25.54 4.74 4.72
CA HIS A 213 -26.66 4.43 5.59
C HIS A 213 -26.20 3.71 6.87
N ASP A 214 -25.29 2.77 6.77
CA ASP A 214 -24.77 1.99 7.90
C ASP A 214 -24.11 2.86 8.98
N GLY A 215 -23.56 4.02 8.59
CA GLY A 215 -22.90 4.96 9.49
C GLY A 215 -23.81 5.92 10.23
N GLN A 216 -25.12 5.76 10.17
CA GLN A 216 -26.03 6.65 10.89
C GLN A 216 -25.90 6.58 12.43
N TRP A 217 -25.23 5.57 12.94
CA TRP A 217 -25.13 5.26 14.35
C TRP A 217 -23.96 5.92 15.09
N ASP A 218 -22.80 6.05 14.42
CA ASP A 218 -21.66 6.79 14.97
C ASP A 218 -21.08 7.77 13.93
N LYS A 219 -21.29 9.05 14.20
CA LYS A 219 -20.82 10.14 13.34
C LYS A 219 -19.30 10.25 13.25
N ASN A 220 -18.59 9.66 14.21
CA ASN A 220 -17.14 9.70 14.26
C ASN A 220 -16.47 8.48 13.57
N GLU A 221 -17.27 7.50 13.15
CA GLU A 221 -16.75 6.38 12.36
C GLU A 221 -16.30 6.82 10.98
N SER A 222 -15.25 6.20 10.50
CA SER A 222 -14.76 6.40 9.13
C SER A 222 -15.72 5.78 8.13
N LEU A 223 -15.98 6.48 7.03
CA LEU A 223 -16.78 5.93 5.94
C LEU A 223 -16.18 4.63 5.43
N LEU A 224 -17.00 3.59 5.30
CA LEU A 224 -16.60 2.30 4.72
C LEU A 224 -16.21 2.46 3.24
N PHE A 225 -16.92 3.32 2.52
CA PHE A 225 -16.70 3.57 1.11
C PHE A 225 -16.07 4.95 0.90
N GLN A 226 -14.74 4.99 0.93
CA GLN A 226 -13.96 6.18 0.61
C GLN A 226 -12.71 5.81 -0.16
N LEU A 227 -12.16 6.78 -0.89
CA LEU A 227 -10.87 6.59 -1.53
C LEU A 227 -9.80 6.36 -0.46
N SER A 228 -9.03 5.31 -0.62
CA SER A 228 -7.77 5.13 0.09
C SER A 228 -6.64 5.72 -0.75
N ASP A 229 -5.49 5.92 -0.13
CA ASP A 229 -4.33 6.49 -0.83
C ASP A 229 -3.73 5.53 -1.87
N SER A 230 -4.12 4.26 -1.85
CA SER A 230 -3.74 3.26 -2.84
C SER A 230 -4.96 2.83 -3.66
N PRO A 231 -4.90 2.88 -5.01
CA PRO A 231 -5.95 2.34 -5.88
C PRO A 231 -6.28 0.88 -5.56
N ALA A 232 -5.30 0.06 -5.26
CA ALA A 232 -5.46 -1.34 -4.89
C ALA A 232 -6.25 -1.51 -3.59
N GLN A 233 -5.93 -0.73 -2.55
CA GLN A 233 -6.69 -0.76 -1.29
C GLN A 233 -8.12 -0.26 -1.50
N THR A 234 -8.32 0.77 -2.32
CA THR A 234 -9.66 1.24 -2.69
C THR A 234 -10.43 0.12 -3.39
N HIS A 235 -9.82 -0.55 -4.37
CA HIS A 235 -10.44 -1.67 -5.09
C HIS A 235 -10.81 -2.82 -4.15
N LYS A 236 -9.89 -3.23 -3.26
CA LYS A 236 -10.14 -4.28 -2.26
C LYS A 236 -11.29 -3.90 -1.33
N SER A 237 -11.30 -2.67 -0.83
CA SER A 237 -12.38 -2.15 0.05
C SER A 237 -13.73 -2.16 -0.66
N VAL A 238 -13.79 -1.70 -1.92
CA VAL A 238 -15.01 -1.70 -2.73
C VAL A 238 -15.50 -3.12 -3.01
N ASN A 239 -14.60 -4.04 -3.38
CA ASN A 239 -14.96 -5.44 -3.62
C ASN A 239 -15.49 -6.13 -2.37
N ASN A 240 -14.86 -5.89 -1.21
CA ASN A 240 -15.35 -6.41 0.06
C ASN A 240 -16.74 -5.86 0.41
N ALA A 241 -16.95 -4.54 0.26
CA ALA A 241 -18.25 -3.93 0.47
C ALA A 241 -19.31 -4.49 -0.48
N PHE A 242 -18.96 -4.76 -1.73
CA PHE A 242 -19.87 -5.40 -2.69
C PHE A 242 -20.18 -6.85 -2.36
N ALA A 243 -19.20 -7.61 -1.89
CA ALA A 243 -19.42 -8.99 -1.42
C ALA A 243 -20.35 -9.02 -0.21
N ASP A 244 -20.17 -8.09 0.73
CA ASP A 244 -21.04 -7.95 1.90
C ASP A 244 -22.46 -7.52 1.52
N TYR A 245 -22.59 -6.58 0.58
CA TYR A 245 -23.88 -6.19 0.05
C TYR A 245 -24.64 -7.38 -0.56
N LYS A 246 -24.00 -8.16 -1.44
CA LYS A 246 -24.60 -9.35 -2.06
C LYS A 246 -25.02 -10.39 -1.05
N ARG A 247 -24.28 -10.55 0.06
CA ARG A 247 -24.61 -11.50 1.12
C ARG A 247 -25.85 -11.07 1.91
N ARG A 248 -26.03 -9.75 2.12
CA ARG A 248 -27.19 -9.19 2.81
C ARG A 248 -28.44 -9.08 1.93
N HIS A 249 -28.26 -9.00 0.63
CA HIS A 249 -29.31 -8.85 -0.38
C HIS A 249 -29.19 -9.96 -1.46
N PRO A 250 -29.53 -11.22 -1.12
CA PRO A 250 -29.44 -12.37 -2.02
C PRO A 250 -30.39 -12.30 -3.23
#